data_6dba6afe19ab52a8891feca05f956c43
#
_entry.id   6dba6afe19ab52a8891feca05f956c43
#
_cell.length_a   1.000
_cell.length_b   1.000
_cell.length_c   1.000
_cell.angle_alpha   90.00
_cell.angle_beta   90.00
_cell.angle_gamma   90.00
#
_symmetry.space_group_name_H-M   'P 1'
#
loop_
_entity.id
_entity.type
_entity.pdbx_description
1 polymer ?
#
loop_
_entity_poly.entity_id
_entity_poly.type
_entity_poly.pdbx_seq_one_letter_code
_entity_poly.pdbx_strand_id
1 'polypeptide(L)'
;MKRRAFLAGGGAAVAGLAGGPALLDWRDERQVRELSASAVPAAPGQRLGQQRLIWSVSTVKPLAALTFDDGPDPELTPRILEVLAEHSVRATFNVMGWNALRHPDLVRAVVAAGHELGNHTWTHQDLAFQSALQTRRQLERGREAIERTAGVRPRFFRPPRGNLTGSAIQSAAELGYDVLLWSVTRGSAGVGTPASVADHLARTVAPGDVVALHDGIGRGTFHPRGPGAHELRARRRVEVQALPAALERVLGQGLRLVTVSALLAAGEQHPAHTLTNTRRQ
;
A
#
# COMPACT_ATOMS: atom_id res chain seq x y z
N MET A 1 -60.47 -1.18 -51.23
CA MET A 1 -60.05 -0.12 -52.20
C MET A 1 -58.70 0.48 -51.68
N LYS A 2 -57.79 0.64 -52.64
CA LYS A 2 -56.51 1.35 -52.57
C LYS A 2 -55.36 0.70 -51.84
N ARG A 3 -54.53 0.04 -52.62
CA ARG A 3 -53.13 -0.34 -52.36
C ARG A 3 -52.29 0.90 -52.24
N ARG A 4 -51.34 0.88 -51.27
CA ARG A 4 -50.24 1.83 -51.22
C ARG A 4 -48.94 1.13 -51.44
N ALA A 5 -48.22 1.67 -52.42
CA ALA A 5 -46.92 1.25 -52.87
C ALA A 5 -45.84 1.49 -51.79
N PHE A 6 -44.96 0.52 -51.66
CA PHE A 6 -43.68 0.67 -50.92
C PHE A 6 -42.69 1.39 -51.84
N LEU A 7 -42.26 2.56 -51.39
CA LEU A 7 -41.14 3.24 -52.01
C LEU A 7 -39.85 2.72 -51.32
N ALA A 8 -38.99 2.17 -52.14
CA ALA A 8 -37.63 1.84 -51.77
C ALA A 8 -36.85 3.13 -51.49
N GLY A 9 -36.50 3.34 -50.25
CA GLY A 9 -35.59 4.41 -49.80
C GLY A 9 -34.18 3.85 -49.66
N GLY A 10 -33.25 4.52 -50.31
CA GLY A 10 -31.86 4.13 -50.43
C GLY A 10 -31.16 3.91 -49.10
N GLY A 11 -30.40 2.85 -49.05
CA GLY A 11 -29.47 2.58 -47.98
C GLY A 11 -28.31 3.57 -47.97
N ALA A 12 -28.32 4.50 -47.03
CA ALA A 12 -27.11 5.19 -46.67
C ALA A 12 -26.26 4.19 -45.84
N ALA A 13 -25.19 3.73 -46.46
CA ALA A 13 -24.17 2.99 -45.74
C ALA A 13 -23.59 3.92 -44.68
N VAL A 14 -24.03 3.76 -43.45
CA VAL A 14 -23.31 4.29 -42.27
C VAL A 14 -22.05 3.47 -42.18
N ALA A 15 -20.93 4.02 -42.68
CA ALA A 15 -19.61 3.53 -42.35
C ALA A 15 -19.48 3.61 -40.81
N GLY A 16 -19.75 2.49 -40.17
CA GLY A 16 -19.53 2.34 -38.75
C GLY A 16 -18.06 2.58 -38.49
N LEU A 17 -17.77 3.64 -37.75
CA LEU A 17 -16.52 3.79 -37.04
C LEU A 17 -16.44 2.67 -36.01
N ALA A 18 -15.99 1.50 -36.45
CA ALA A 18 -15.55 0.42 -35.62
C ALA A 18 -14.18 0.82 -35.01
N GLY A 19 -14.19 1.89 -34.23
CA GLY A 19 -13.09 2.25 -33.34
C GLY A 19 -13.33 1.62 -31.98
N GLY A 20 -13.48 0.31 -31.92
CA GLY A 20 -13.21 -0.43 -30.70
C GLY A 20 -11.75 -0.21 -30.36
N PRO A 21 -11.38 -0.18 -29.01
CA PRO A 21 -9.98 -0.10 -28.64
C PRO A 21 -9.28 -1.23 -29.37
N ALA A 22 -8.31 -0.87 -30.23
CA ALA A 22 -7.50 -1.86 -30.90
C ALA A 22 -6.89 -2.73 -29.80
N LEU A 23 -7.37 -3.96 -29.71
CA LEU A 23 -6.73 -4.97 -28.88
C LEU A 23 -5.32 -5.05 -29.43
N LEU A 24 -4.36 -4.56 -28.63
CA LEU A 24 -2.94 -4.65 -28.96
C LEU A 24 -2.68 -6.10 -29.32
N ASP A 25 -2.44 -6.37 -30.59
CA ASP A 25 -2.03 -7.70 -31.00
C ASP A 25 -0.66 -7.94 -30.40
N TRP A 26 -0.64 -8.69 -29.30
CA TRP A 26 0.60 -9.05 -28.60
C TRP A 26 1.62 -9.80 -29.50
N ARG A 27 1.19 -10.16 -30.71
CA ARG A 27 2.03 -10.77 -31.76
C ARG A 27 2.75 -9.74 -32.61
N ASP A 28 2.40 -8.44 -32.52
CA ASP A 28 3.12 -7.40 -33.22
C ASP A 28 4.43 -7.07 -32.51
N GLU A 29 5.48 -7.77 -32.94
CA GLU A 29 6.84 -7.58 -32.40
C GLU A 29 7.37 -6.15 -32.56
N ARG A 30 6.86 -5.37 -33.52
CA ARG A 30 7.23 -3.96 -33.70
C ARG A 30 6.66 -3.10 -32.57
N GLN A 31 5.36 -3.25 -32.25
CA GLN A 31 4.75 -2.50 -31.13
C GLN A 31 5.40 -2.87 -29.79
N VAL A 32 5.75 -4.13 -29.61
CA VAL A 32 6.44 -4.58 -28.40
C VAL A 32 7.85 -3.98 -28.33
N ARG A 33 8.55 -3.85 -29.47
CA ARG A 33 9.87 -3.19 -29.51
C ARG A 33 9.79 -1.69 -29.28
N GLU A 34 8.80 -0.99 -29.82
CA GLU A 34 8.59 0.44 -29.59
C GLU A 34 8.23 0.74 -28.13
N LEU A 35 7.34 -0.07 -27.54
CA LEU A 35 7.03 0.02 -26.11
C LEU A 35 8.24 -0.30 -25.23
N SER A 36 9.12 -1.21 -25.67
CA SER A 36 10.36 -1.55 -24.97
C SER A 36 11.46 -0.50 -25.15
N ALA A 37 11.50 0.14 -26.33
CA ALA A 37 12.49 1.19 -26.63
C ALA A 37 12.16 2.53 -25.96
N SER A 38 10.90 2.78 -25.60
CA SER A 38 10.48 3.93 -24.81
C SER A 38 10.64 3.71 -23.30
N ALA A 39 11.14 2.56 -22.87
CA ALA A 39 11.46 2.34 -21.48
C ALA A 39 12.58 3.31 -21.06
N VAL A 40 12.23 4.22 -20.14
CA VAL A 40 13.20 5.09 -19.48
C VAL A 40 14.31 4.20 -18.93
N PRO A 41 15.60 4.50 -19.19
CA PRO A 41 16.69 3.71 -18.62
C PRO A 41 16.52 3.56 -17.13
N ALA A 42 16.66 2.34 -16.64
CA ALA A 42 16.54 2.06 -15.21
C ALA A 42 17.58 2.91 -14.44
N ALA A 43 17.13 3.66 -13.45
CA ALA A 43 18.05 4.29 -12.52
C ALA A 43 18.84 3.21 -11.76
N PRO A 44 20.07 3.50 -11.31
CA PRO A 44 20.86 2.54 -10.54
C PRO A 44 20.04 1.98 -9.37
N GLY A 45 19.90 0.64 -9.29
CA GLY A 45 19.09 -0.06 -8.31
C GLY A 45 17.65 -0.39 -8.74
N GLN A 46 17.18 0.05 -9.91
CA GLN A 46 15.90 -0.40 -10.46
C GLN A 46 15.97 -1.87 -10.92
N ARG A 47 15.01 -2.64 -10.48
CA ARG A 47 14.82 -4.05 -10.87
C ARG A 47 13.81 -4.13 -12.00
N LEU A 48 14.20 -3.83 -13.24
CA LEU A 48 13.32 -3.97 -14.38
C LEU A 48 12.91 -5.43 -14.56
N GLY A 49 11.61 -5.66 -14.71
CA GLY A 49 11.03 -7.00 -14.90
C GLY A 49 10.87 -7.82 -13.62
N GLN A 50 11.22 -7.29 -12.45
CA GLN A 50 11.02 -7.96 -11.17
C GLN A 50 10.38 -7.03 -10.15
N GLN A 51 9.37 -7.51 -9.44
CA GLN A 51 8.74 -6.78 -8.34
C GLN A 51 8.62 -7.70 -7.13
N ARG A 52 9.13 -7.26 -5.99
CA ARG A 52 8.93 -7.97 -4.74
C ARG A 52 7.61 -7.53 -4.11
N LEU A 53 6.77 -8.53 -3.79
CA LEU A 53 5.57 -8.35 -2.99
C LEU A 53 5.79 -9.05 -1.64
N ILE A 54 5.53 -8.33 -0.55
CA ILE A 54 5.80 -8.79 0.81
C ILE A 54 4.50 -8.73 1.60
N TRP A 55 3.97 -9.85 2.06
CA TRP A 55 2.86 -9.94 3.01
C TRP A 55 3.23 -10.73 4.26
N SER A 56 4.28 -11.55 4.17
CA SER A 56 4.89 -12.27 5.27
C SER A 56 6.33 -12.64 4.89
N VAL A 57 7.09 -13.13 5.83
CA VAL A 57 8.47 -13.57 5.64
C VAL A 57 8.64 -14.96 6.24
N SER A 58 9.15 -15.93 5.48
CA SER A 58 9.50 -17.23 6.03
C SER A 58 10.68 -17.10 6.99
N THR A 59 10.46 -17.41 8.27
CA THR A 59 11.51 -17.34 9.28
C THR A 59 11.22 -18.28 10.46
N VAL A 60 12.26 -18.84 11.01
CA VAL A 60 12.21 -19.62 12.27
C VAL A 60 12.48 -18.71 13.49
N LYS A 61 12.89 -17.46 13.27
CA LYS A 61 13.12 -16.51 14.36
C LYS A 61 11.78 -16.00 14.88
N PRO A 62 11.61 -15.77 16.19
CA PRO A 62 10.36 -15.29 16.78
C PRO A 62 10.18 -13.79 16.54
N LEU A 63 10.12 -13.39 15.27
CA LEU A 63 10.00 -12.00 14.83
C LEU A 63 8.75 -11.82 13.98
N ALA A 64 8.02 -10.70 14.18
CA ALA A 64 6.98 -10.22 13.29
C ALA A 64 7.15 -8.72 13.07
N ALA A 65 6.72 -8.20 11.91
CA ALA A 65 6.77 -6.77 11.65
C ALA A 65 5.46 -6.10 12.09
N LEU A 66 5.59 -4.99 12.84
CA LEU A 66 4.46 -4.13 13.17
C LEU A 66 4.44 -2.93 12.24
N THR A 67 3.29 -2.64 11.64
CA THR A 67 3.15 -1.52 10.71
C THR A 67 1.91 -0.68 10.98
N PHE A 68 1.99 0.62 10.67
CA PHE A 68 0.89 1.57 10.79
C PHE A 68 0.69 2.31 9.48
N ASP A 69 -0.56 2.50 9.07
CA ASP A 69 -0.95 3.13 7.80
C ASP A 69 -1.74 4.43 8.03
N ASP A 70 -1.84 5.24 6.99
CA ASP A 70 -2.68 6.45 6.89
C ASP A 70 -2.14 7.70 7.60
N GLY A 71 -1.15 7.58 8.46
CA GLY A 71 -0.58 8.70 9.22
C GLY A 71 0.31 9.68 8.41
N PRO A 72 0.95 10.63 9.12
CA PRO A 72 0.74 10.89 10.54
C PRO A 72 -0.57 11.63 10.85
N ASP A 73 -1.15 11.34 12.00
CA ASP A 73 -2.31 12.03 12.55
C ASP A 73 -1.93 12.66 13.92
N PRO A 74 -2.26 13.95 14.17
CA PRO A 74 -1.81 14.65 15.39
C PRO A 74 -2.42 14.10 16.69
N GLU A 75 -3.50 13.32 16.63
CA GLU A 75 -4.10 12.68 17.80
C GLU A 75 -3.51 11.27 18.02
N LEU A 76 -3.35 10.49 16.94
CA LEU A 76 -3.08 9.05 17.03
C LEU A 76 -1.59 8.75 17.02
N THR A 77 -0.82 9.35 16.13
CA THR A 77 0.60 9.05 15.95
C THR A 77 1.42 9.29 17.23
N PRO A 78 1.27 10.42 17.97
CA PRO A 78 2.03 10.61 19.23
C PRO A 78 1.76 9.52 20.27
N ARG A 79 0.50 9.12 20.44
CA ARG A 79 0.12 8.07 21.41
C ARG A 79 0.71 6.72 21.04
N ILE A 80 0.76 6.40 19.75
CA ILE A 80 1.39 5.16 19.27
C ILE A 80 2.90 5.21 19.58
N LEU A 81 3.57 6.34 19.31
CA LEU A 81 4.99 6.50 19.61
C LEU A 81 5.31 6.33 21.11
N GLU A 82 4.47 6.88 21.99
CA GLU A 82 4.58 6.70 23.45
C GLU A 82 4.52 5.21 23.82
N VAL A 83 3.48 4.51 23.36
CA VAL A 83 3.30 3.08 23.65
C VAL A 83 4.44 2.22 23.09
N LEU A 84 4.91 2.52 21.88
CA LEU A 84 6.03 1.79 21.28
C LEU A 84 7.34 2.02 22.06
N ALA A 85 7.57 3.24 22.55
CA ALA A 85 8.72 3.56 23.38
C ALA A 85 8.70 2.81 24.72
N GLU A 86 7.55 2.79 25.41
CA GLU A 86 7.35 2.05 26.68
C GLU A 86 7.68 0.56 26.54
N HIS A 87 7.36 -0.04 25.39
CA HIS A 87 7.61 -1.45 25.11
C HIS A 87 8.93 -1.73 24.37
N SER A 88 9.72 -0.69 24.07
CA SER A 88 10.97 -0.81 23.28
C SER A 88 10.75 -1.45 21.91
N VAL A 89 9.61 -1.22 21.29
CA VAL A 89 9.22 -1.76 19.97
C VAL A 89 9.51 -0.73 18.87
N ARG A 90 10.07 -1.20 17.75
CA ARG A 90 10.19 -0.42 16.53
C ARG A 90 9.23 -0.93 15.47
N ALA A 91 8.63 -0.02 14.72
CA ALA A 91 7.61 -0.32 13.73
C ALA A 91 7.89 0.40 12.39
N THR A 92 7.16 0.03 11.34
CA THR A 92 7.19 0.72 10.04
C THR A 92 5.90 1.52 9.88
N PHE A 93 6.03 2.82 9.58
CA PHE A 93 4.91 3.73 9.34
C PHE A 93 4.79 3.99 7.85
N ASN A 94 3.70 3.54 7.23
CA ASN A 94 3.38 3.83 5.83
C ASN A 94 2.65 5.16 5.75
N VAL A 95 3.40 6.20 5.46
CA VAL A 95 2.97 7.59 5.58
C VAL A 95 2.28 8.06 4.29
N MET A 96 1.15 8.74 4.44
CA MET A 96 0.54 9.50 3.36
C MET A 96 1.30 10.80 3.13
N GLY A 97 1.74 11.05 1.88
CA GLY A 97 2.53 12.24 1.57
C GLY A 97 1.81 13.55 1.92
N TRP A 98 0.50 13.61 1.73
CA TRP A 98 -0.31 14.76 2.13
C TRP A 98 -0.23 15.05 3.64
N ASN A 99 -0.30 14.02 4.46
CA ASN A 99 -0.21 14.15 5.91
C ASN A 99 1.23 14.47 6.35
N ALA A 100 2.23 13.92 5.66
CA ALA A 100 3.62 14.23 5.90
C ALA A 100 3.92 15.72 5.79
N LEU A 101 3.44 16.38 4.71
CA LEU A 101 3.64 17.82 4.54
C LEU A 101 2.85 18.67 5.54
N ARG A 102 1.74 18.18 6.06
CA ARG A 102 0.93 18.90 7.05
C ARG A 102 1.46 18.77 8.47
N HIS A 103 2.14 17.67 8.75
CA HIS A 103 2.64 17.32 10.08
C HIS A 103 4.10 16.86 10.00
N PRO A 104 5.01 17.69 9.46
CA PRO A 104 6.41 17.31 9.24
C PRO A 104 7.14 16.97 10.53
N ASP A 105 6.75 17.62 11.65
CA ASP A 105 7.35 17.33 12.96
C ASP A 105 7.05 15.91 13.43
N LEU A 106 5.84 15.41 13.16
CA LEU A 106 5.48 14.03 13.50
C LEU A 106 6.25 13.02 12.64
N VAL A 107 6.45 13.29 11.35
CA VAL A 107 7.29 12.42 10.51
C VAL A 107 8.72 12.36 11.04
N ARG A 108 9.29 13.51 11.43
CA ARG A 108 10.62 13.57 12.03
C ARG A 108 10.68 12.85 13.39
N ALA A 109 9.64 12.96 14.20
CA ALA A 109 9.53 12.24 15.48
C ALA A 109 9.52 10.72 15.27
N VAL A 110 8.79 10.22 14.29
CA VAL A 110 8.79 8.79 13.90
C VAL A 110 10.21 8.33 13.58
N VAL A 111 10.95 9.08 12.76
CA VAL A 111 12.33 8.73 12.39
C VAL A 111 13.30 8.84 13.59
N ALA A 112 13.18 9.91 14.37
CA ALA A 112 14.03 10.13 15.54
C ALA A 112 13.86 9.03 16.61
N ALA A 113 12.65 8.45 16.70
CA ALA A 113 12.37 7.29 17.58
C ALA A 113 12.89 5.96 16.99
N GLY A 114 13.54 5.97 15.83
CA GLY A 114 14.13 4.80 15.19
C GLY A 114 13.14 3.90 14.46
N HIS A 115 11.96 4.41 14.13
CA HIS A 115 10.99 3.72 13.29
C HIS A 115 11.32 3.87 11.80
N GLU A 116 10.78 2.98 10.99
CA GLU A 116 10.95 2.97 9.55
C GLU A 116 9.79 3.68 8.85
N LEU A 117 10.07 4.35 7.71
CA LEU A 117 9.04 4.96 6.88
C LEU A 117 8.80 4.15 5.61
N GLY A 118 7.51 3.95 5.28
CA GLY A 118 7.00 3.47 3.99
C GLY A 118 6.16 4.55 3.32
N ASN A 119 5.92 4.40 2.01
CA ASN A 119 5.07 5.28 1.22
C ASN A 119 3.65 4.69 1.11
N HIS A 120 2.64 5.45 1.56
CA HIS A 120 1.24 5.06 1.44
C HIS A 120 0.47 5.96 0.44
N THR A 121 1.13 6.32 -0.66
CA THR A 121 0.67 7.25 -1.69
C THR A 121 0.57 8.71 -1.23
N TRP A 122 0.15 9.58 -2.15
CA TRP A 122 -0.05 10.99 -1.83
C TRP A 122 -1.31 11.23 -0.98
N THR A 123 -2.49 10.70 -1.40
CA THR A 123 -3.78 11.01 -0.78
C THR A 123 -4.65 9.79 -0.51
N HIS A 124 -4.09 8.59 -0.51
CA HIS A 124 -4.83 7.35 -0.26
C HIS A 124 -6.01 7.12 -1.22
N GLN A 125 -5.85 7.50 -2.49
CA GLN A 125 -6.86 7.17 -3.51
C GLN A 125 -6.80 5.68 -3.85
N ASP A 126 -7.96 5.10 -4.12
CA ASP A 126 -8.01 3.72 -4.59
C ASP A 126 -7.41 3.63 -6.00
N LEU A 127 -6.29 2.93 -6.11
CA LEU A 127 -5.52 2.83 -7.35
C LEU A 127 -6.25 2.04 -8.45
N ALA A 128 -7.27 1.25 -8.08
CA ALA A 128 -8.11 0.54 -9.04
C ALA A 128 -8.91 1.49 -9.96
N PHE A 129 -9.16 2.71 -9.49
CA PHE A 129 -9.88 3.75 -10.25
C PHE A 129 -8.96 4.84 -10.80
N GLN A 130 -7.64 4.61 -10.80
CA GLN A 130 -6.65 5.57 -11.29
C GLN A 130 -6.04 5.09 -12.61
N SER A 131 -5.79 6.02 -13.53
CA SER A 131 -4.95 5.72 -14.69
C SER A 131 -3.51 5.43 -14.27
N ALA A 132 -2.72 4.81 -15.16
CA ALA A 132 -1.31 4.53 -14.89
C ALA A 132 -0.53 5.80 -14.50
N LEU A 133 -0.78 6.92 -15.21
CA LEU A 133 -0.14 8.20 -14.91
C LEU A 133 -0.56 8.76 -13.54
N GLN A 134 -1.84 8.64 -13.18
CA GLN A 134 -2.34 9.08 -11.87
C GLN A 134 -1.75 8.22 -10.75
N THR A 135 -1.71 6.89 -10.95
CA THR A 135 -1.08 5.95 -10.02
C THR A 135 0.38 6.33 -9.78
N ARG A 136 1.16 6.51 -10.85
CA ARG A 136 2.56 6.91 -10.75
C ARG A 136 2.72 8.22 -9.96
N ARG A 137 1.93 9.25 -10.27
CA ARG A 137 1.95 10.54 -9.56
C ARG A 137 1.61 10.40 -8.07
N GLN A 138 0.73 9.48 -7.70
CA GLN A 138 0.41 9.19 -6.30
C GLN A 138 1.65 8.66 -5.54
N LEU A 139 2.41 7.77 -6.17
CA LEU A 139 3.61 7.21 -5.57
C LEU A 139 4.76 8.25 -5.51
N GLU A 140 5.00 8.97 -6.60
CA GLU A 140 6.06 9.99 -6.70
C GLU A 140 5.85 11.11 -5.68
N ARG A 141 4.66 11.71 -5.65
CA ARG A 141 4.35 12.79 -4.70
C ARG A 141 4.40 12.33 -3.24
N GLY A 142 3.98 11.08 -2.97
CA GLY A 142 4.13 10.48 -1.64
C GLY A 142 5.59 10.40 -1.22
N ARG A 143 6.47 9.88 -2.11
CA ARG A 143 7.90 9.81 -1.88
C ARG A 143 8.53 11.18 -1.66
N GLU A 144 8.31 12.12 -2.56
CA GLU A 144 8.84 13.49 -2.48
C GLU A 144 8.48 14.18 -1.16
N ALA A 145 7.25 13.98 -0.70
CA ALA A 145 6.81 14.52 0.57
C ALA A 145 7.58 13.92 1.75
N ILE A 146 7.80 12.60 1.75
CA ILE A 146 8.54 11.90 2.81
C ILE A 146 10.02 12.31 2.78
N GLU A 147 10.66 12.30 1.62
CA GLU A 147 12.05 12.73 1.45
C GLU A 147 12.24 14.19 1.91
N ARG A 148 11.31 15.07 1.55
CA ARG A 148 11.36 16.49 1.92
C ARG A 148 11.17 16.73 3.42
N THR A 149 10.35 15.94 4.10
CA THR A 149 10.03 16.15 5.53
C THR A 149 11.01 15.46 6.46
N ALA A 150 11.52 14.29 6.08
CA ALA A 150 12.35 13.43 6.92
C ALA A 150 13.78 13.21 6.40
N GLY A 151 14.09 13.61 5.16
CA GLY A 151 15.39 13.32 4.53
C GLY A 151 15.62 11.82 4.25
N VAL A 152 14.56 10.99 4.34
CA VAL A 152 14.63 9.54 4.21
C VAL A 152 13.89 9.10 2.96
N ARG A 153 14.53 8.27 2.12
CA ARG A 153 13.89 7.63 0.99
C ARG A 153 13.20 6.34 1.44
N PRO A 154 11.85 6.25 1.37
CA PRO A 154 11.14 5.05 1.77
C PRO A 154 11.44 3.89 0.82
N ARG A 155 11.75 2.72 1.39
CA ARG A 155 11.99 1.48 0.64
C ARG A 155 10.70 0.82 0.19
N PHE A 156 9.66 0.92 1.00
CA PHE A 156 8.39 0.23 0.80
C PHE A 156 7.31 1.17 0.28
N PHE A 157 6.47 0.61 -0.59
CA PHE A 157 5.21 1.18 -1.00
C PHE A 157 4.08 0.23 -0.57
N ARG A 158 3.11 0.74 0.18
CA ARG A 158 1.89 0.00 0.48
C ARG A 158 0.71 0.61 -0.29
N PRO A 159 0.05 -0.18 -1.17
CA PRO A 159 -1.11 0.32 -1.89
C PRO A 159 -2.30 0.53 -0.93
N PRO A 160 -3.06 1.64 -1.08
CA PRO A 160 -4.30 1.83 -0.34
C PRO A 160 -5.23 0.63 -0.43
N ARG A 161 -5.78 0.20 0.70
CA ARG A 161 -6.67 -0.98 0.81
C ARG A 161 -6.06 -2.32 0.35
N GLY A 162 -4.77 -2.37 0.07
CA GLY A 162 -4.13 -3.53 -0.54
C GLY A 162 -4.48 -3.73 -2.02
N ASN A 163 -5.18 -2.77 -2.66
CA ASN A 163 -5.57 -2.88 -4.07
C ASN A 163 -4.34 -2.72 -4.97
N LEU A 164 -3.85 -3.85 -5.44
CA LEU A 164 -2.67 -3.94 -6.27
C LEU A 164 -3.07 -4.08 -7.75
N THR A 165 -2.85 -3.01 -8.51
CA THR A 165 -3.11 -2.98 -9.96
C THR A 165 -1.82 -3.17 -10.75
N GLY A 166 -1.93 -3.55 -12.03
CA GLY A 166 -0.76 -3.64 -12.92
C GLY A 166 0.03 -2.33 -12.98
N SER A 167 -0.65 -1.18 -13.03
CA SER A 167 -0.01 0.14 -13.01
C SER A 167 0.68 0.45 -11.68
N ALA A 168 0.15 -0.03 -10.56
CA ALA A 168 0.80 0.12 -9.26
C ALA A 168 2.07 -0.72 -9.16
N ILE A 169 2.03 -1.97 -9.66
CA ILE A 169 3.20 -2.86 -9.72
C ILE A 169 4.29 -2.24 -10.60
N GLN A 170 3.92 -1.78 -11.81
CA GLN A 170 4.87 -1.15 -12.73
C GLN A 170 5.48 0.11 -12.13
N SER A 171 4.66 1.01 -11.59
CA SER A 171 5.15 2.25 -10.97
C SER A 171 6.05 1.97 -9.77
N ALA A 172 5.71 0.98 -8.95
CA ALA A 172 6.54 0.56 -7.82
C ALA A 172 7.92 0.04 -8.29
N ALA A 173 7.94 -0.81 -9.33
CA ALA A 173 9.19 -1.31 -9.92
C ALA A 173 10.06 -0.20 -10.48
N GLU A 174 9.49 0.72 -11.29
CA GLU A 174 10.20 1.85 -11.89
C GLU A 174 10.75 2.83 -10.85
N LEU A 175 10.05 2.99 -9.73
CA LEU A 175 10.46 3.86 -8.63
C LEU A 175 11.39 3.16 -7.61
N GLY A 176 11.63 1.85 -7.79
CA GLY A 176 12.54 1.06 -6.94
C GLY A 176 11.95 0.65 -5.60
N TYR A 177 10.62 0.59 -5.48
CA TYR A 177 9.94 0.12 -4.27
C TYR A 177 9.88 -1.40 -4.19
N ASP A 178 9.94 -1.95 -2.98
CA ASP A 178 9.33 -3.22 -2.64
C ASP A 178 7.84 -2.95 -2.28
N VAL A 179 6.89 -3.75 -2.80
CA VAL A 179 5.46 -3.61 -2.46
C VAL A 179 5.19 -4.34 -1.14
N LEU A 180 4.64 -3.61 -0.18
CA LEU A 180 4.34 -4.12 1.15
C LEU A 180 2.83 -4.33 1.32
N LEU A 181 2.44 -5.54 1.60
CA LEU A 181 1.10 -5.93 2.02
C LEU A 181 1.12 -6.33 3.50
N TRP A 182 0.25 -7.21 3.93
CA TRP A 182 0.15 -7.71 5.31
C TRP A 182 -0.45 -9.10 5.35
N SER A 183 -0.19 -9.83 6.43
CA SER A 183 -0.80 -11.14 6.72
C SER A 183 -1.79 -11.07 7.88
N VAL A 184 -1.62 -10.09 8.80
CA VAL A 184 -2.48 -9.92 9.97
C VAL A 184 -3.01 -8.49 10.04
N THR A 185 -4.28 -8.35 10.42
CA THR A 185 -4.94 -7.06 10.70
C THR A 185 -5.51 -7.04 12.11
N ARG A 186 -6.22 -5.96 12.47
CA ARG A 186 -6.93 -5.84 13.74
C ARG A 186 -8.06 -6.85 13.99
N GLY A 187 -8.46 -7.63 12.99
CA GLY A 187 -9.40 -8.74 13.07
C GLY A 187 -10.89 -8.39 13.07
N SER A 188 -11.32 -7.24 13.56
CA SER A 188 -12.74 -6.85 13.63
C SER A 188 -13.20 -6.11 12.38
N ALA A 189 -14.32 -6.51 11.80
CA ALA A 189 -14.94 -5.81 10.68
C ALA A 189 -15.63 -4.49 11.11
N GLY A 190 -16.14 -4.41 12.34
CA GLY A 190 -16.77 -3.21 12.93
C GLY A 190 -15.78 -2.38 13.75
N VAL A 191 -16.29 -1.50 14.61
CA VAL A 191 -15.45 -0.70 15.53
C VAL A 191 -14.68 -1.61 16.49
N GLY A 192 -15.33 -2.63 17.03
CA GLY A 192 -14.75 -3.55 18.00
C GLY A 192 -14.49 -2.89 19.35
N THR A 193 -13.77 -3.59 20.21
CA THR A 193 -13.30 -3.09 21.51
C THR A 193 -11.78 -3.23 21.60
N PRO A 194 -11.10 -2.44 22.45
CA PRO A 194 -9.65 -2.60 22.67
C PRO A 194 -9.28 -4.03 23.07
N ALA A 195 -10.06 -4.66 23.95
CA ALA A 195 -9.82 -6.03 24.38
C ALA A 195 -9.94 -7.03 23.21
N SER A 196 -10.99 -6.91 22.36
CA SER A 196 -11.16 -7.81 21.22
C SER A 196 -10.03 -7.71 20.19
N VAL A 197 -9.49 -6.51 19.97
CA VAL A 197 -8.35 -6.30 19.08
C VAL A 197 -7.06 -6.87 19.69
N ALA A 198 -6.80 -6.61 20.97
CA ALA A 198 -5.64 -7.16 21.66
C ALA A 198 -5.66 -8.70 21.70
N ASP A 199 -6.82 -9.29 22.00
CA ASP A 199 -7.01 -10.74 21.99
C ASP A 199 -6.82 -11.36 20.60
N HIS A 200 -7.31 -10.69 19.55
CA HIS A 200 -7.12 -11.15 18.19
C HIS A 200 -5.64 -11.15 17.82
N LEU A 201 -4.93 -10.05 18.04
CA LEU A 201 -3.51 -9.95 17.72
C LEU A 201 -2.69 -10.99 18.50
N ALA A 202 -2.95 -11.17 19.78
CA ALA A 202 -2.28 -12.18 20.60
C ALA A 202 -2.48 -13.61 20.10
N ARG A 203 -3.63 -13.92 19.52
CA ARG A 203 -3.93 -15.27 18.98
C ARG A 203 -3.42 -15.49 17.57
N THR A 204 -3.26 -14.45 16.77
CA THR A 204 -3.02 -14.60 15.32
C THR A 204 -1.62 -14.26 14.89
N VAL A 205 -0.93 -13.36 15.61
CA VAL A 205 0.43 -12.97 15.23
C VAL A 205 1.41 -14.11 15.46
N ALA A 206 2.10 -14.49 14.40
CA ALA A 206 3.08 -15.59 14.38
C ALA A 206 4.42 -15.10 13.81
N PRO A 207 5.50 -15.87 13.97
CA PRO A 207 6.77 -15.56 13.32
C PRO A 207 6.63 -15.36 11.81
N GLY A 208 7.20 -14.28 11.31
CA GLY A 208 7.18 -13.92 9.90
C GLY A 208 6.01 -13.04 9.47
N ASP A 209 5.04 -12.80 10.32
CA ASP A 209 3.89 -11.97 9.97
C ASP A 209 4.23 -10.49 9.80
N VAL A 210 3.48 -9.84 8.91
CA VAL A 210 3.38 -8.39 8.79
C VAL A 210 2.02 -7.96 9.30
N VAL A 211 2.01 -7.27 10.43
CA VAL A 211 0.79 -6.77 11.09
C VAL A 211 0.47 -5.36 10.58
N ALA A 212 -0.74 -5.14 10.07
CA ALA A 212 -1.23 -3.84 9.64
C ALA A 212 -2.26 -3.27 10.61
N LEU A 213 -1.87 -2.21 11.29
CA LEU A 213 -2.70 -1.29 12.07
C LEU A 213 -2.67 0.09 11.41
N HIS A 214 -3.21 1.11 12.11
CA HIS A 214 -3.31 2.43 11.51
C HIS A 214 -3.06 3.53 12.55
N ASP A 215 -2.35 4.56 12.11
CA ASP A 215 -2.12 5.79 12.87
C ASP A 215 -2.77 7.02 12.23
N GLY A 216 -3.71 6.80 11.28
CA GLY A 216 -4.40 7.88 10.59
C GLY A 216 -5.67 7.46 9.89
N ILE A 217 -6.18 8.35 9.03
CA ILE A 217 -7.36 8.13 8.20
C ILE A 217 -7.02 8.44 6.76
N GLY A 218 -7.18 7.45 5.87
CA GLY A 218 -6.96 7.60 4.44
C GLY A 218 -7.96 8.60 3.81
N ARG A 219 -7.46 9.71 3.26
CA ARG A 219 -8.31 10.80 2.77
C ARG A 219 -9.14 10.47 1.54
N GLY A 220 -8.60 9.65 0.63
CA GLY A 220 -9.27 9.31 -0.63
C GLY A 220 -10.44 8.34 -0.47
N THR A 221 -10.67 7.83 0.74
CA THR A 221 -11.66 6.80 1.00
C THR A 221 -12.98 7.36 1.51
N PHE A 222 -12.92 8.44 2.33
CA PHE A 222 -14.09 9.04 2.97
C PHE A 222 -13.99 10.57 3.01
N HIS A 223 -15.14 11.22 2.88
CA HIS A 223 -15.20 12.64 3.15
C HIS A 223 -14.86 12.85 4.65
N PRO A 224 -13.89 13.72 5.02
CA PRO A 224 -13.39 13.87 6.39
C PRO A 224 -14.45 14.16 7.46
N ARG A 225 -15.62 14.62 7.06
CA ARG A 225 -16.76 14.97 7.92
C ARG A 225 -17.99 14.08 7.71
N GLY A 226 -17.87 13.04 6.85
CA GLY A 226 -18.97 12.13 6.58
C GLY A 226 -19.15 11.06 7.67
N PRO A 227 -20.31 10.39 7.72
CA PRO A 227 -20.59 9.35 8.72
C PRO A 227 -19.54 8.23 8.75
N GLY A 228 -19.05 7.80 7.59
CA GLY A 228 -18.00 6.80 7.49
C GLY A 228 -16.65 7.24 8.06
N ALA A 229 -16.33 8.54 8.05
CA ALA A 229 -15.12 9.05 8.66
C ALA A 229 -15.17 8.97 10.20
N HIS A 230 -16.33 9.17 10.80
CA HIS A 230 -16.52 9.03 12.26
C HIS A 230 -16.32 7.58 12.71
N GLU A 231 -16.89 6.64 12.00
CA GLU A 231 -16.71 5.21 12.31
C GLU A 231 -15.25 4.80 12.14
N LEU A 232 -14.61 5.23 11.04
CA LEU A 232 -13.21 4.93 10.80
C LEU A 232 -12.31 5.51 11.89
N ARG A 233 -12.55 6.76 12.33
CA ARG A 233 -11.82 7.37 13.45
C ARG A 233 -12.05 6.60 14.76
N ALA A 234 -13.26 6.15 15.03
CA ALA A 234 -13.54 5.31 16.19
C ALA A 234 -12.77 3.99 16.15
N ARG A 235 -12.69 3.34 14.98
CA ARG A 235 -11.86 2.13 14.78
C ARG A 235 -10.38 2.40 15.07
N ARG A 236 -9.82 3.51 14.58
CA ARG A 236 -8.42 3.89 14.80
C ARG A 236 -8.12 4.16 16.28
N ARG A 237 -9.03 4.85 16.98
CA ARG A 237 -8.92 5.04 18.44
C ARG A 237 -8.92 3.72 19.20
N VAL A 238 -9.76 2.76 18.79
CA VAL A 238 -9.78 1.42 19.38
C VAL A 238 -8.47 0.68 19.12
N GLU A 239 -7.88 0.79 17.94
CA GLU A 239 -6.57 0.19 17.64
C GLU A 239 -5.47 0.77 18.56
N VAL A 240 -5.44 2.09 18.73
CA VAL A 240 -4.47 2.75 19.62
C VAL A 240 -4.68 2.36 21.08
N GLN A 241 -5.93 2.32 21.54
CA GLN A 241 -6.27 1.90 22.90
C GLN A 241 -5.95 0.42 23.18
N ALA A 242 -6.00 -0.42 22.14
CA ALA A 242 -5.67 -1.83 22.24
C ALA A 242 -4.15 -2.09 22.30
N LEU A 243 -3.35 -1.15 21.77
CA LEU A 243 -1.95 -1.38 21.50
C LEU A 243 -1.13 -1.81 22.73
N PRO A 244 -1.24 -1.19 23.93
CA PRO A 244 -0.49 -1.62 25.11
C PRO A 244 -0.74 -3.09 25.43
N ALA A 245 -1.99 -3.49 25.61
CA ALA A 245 -2.36 -4.87 25.94
C ALA A 245 -2.02 -5.87 24.83
N ALA A 246 -2.09 -5.44 23.55
CA ALA A 246 -1.68 -6.27 22.42
C ALA A 246 -0.16 -6.53 22.45
N LEU A 247 0.64 -5.49 22.68
CA LEU A 247 2.10 -5.60 22.76
C LEU A 247 2.50 -6.48 23.94
N GLU A 248 1.97 -6.23 25.16
CA GLU A 248 2.23 -7.05 26.34
C GLU A 248 2.01 -8.54 26.05
N ARG A 249 0.87 -8.89 25.45
CA ARG A 249 0.52 -10.29 25.18
C ARG A 249 1.36 -10.92 24.08
N VAL A 250 1.60 -10.21 22.96
CA VAL A 250 2.43 -10.72 21.88
C VAL A 250 3.88 -10.89 22.31
N LEU A 251 4.44 -9.91 23.03
CA LEU A 251 5.79 -9.98 23.58
C LEU A 251 5.92 -11.05 24.66
N GLY A 252 4.88 -11.20 25.51
CA GLY A 252 4.81 -12.24 26.54
C GLY A 252 4.82 -13.67 26.01
N GLN A 253 4.49 -13.87 24.74
CA GLN A 253 4.62 -15.16 24.03
C GLN A 253 6.03 -15.42 23.48
N GLY A 254 6.97 -14.52 23.74
CA GLY A 254 8.34 -14.63 23.24
C GLY A 254 8.56 -14.07 21.84
N LEU A 255 7.51 -13.51 21.19
CA LEU A 255 7.66 -12.80 19.91
C LEU A 255 8.30 -11.43 20.12
N ARG A 256 9.09 -11.01 19.15
CA ARG A 256 9.64 -9.66 19.07
C ARG A 256 9.02 -8.94 17.87
N LEU A 257 8.53 -7.74 18.11
CA LEU A 257 7.99 -6.88 17.06
C LEU A 257 9.09 -5.94 16.53
N VAL A 258 9.25 -5.89 15.21
CA VAL A 258 10.34 -5.18 14.54
C VAL A 258 9.84 -4.40 13.31
N THR A 259 10.72 -3.63 12.68
CA THR A 259 10.44 -3.02 11.37
C THR A 259 10.39 -4.07 10.26
N VAL A 260 9.77 -3.74 9.14
CA VAL A 260 9.74 -4.64 7.95
C VAL A 260 11.15 -4.94 7.45
N SER A 261 12.03 -3.94 7.40
CA SER A 261 13.43 -4.17 6.98
C SER A 261 14.18 -5.12 7.92
N ALA A 262 13.95 -5.01 9.22
CA ALA A 262 14.56 -5.92 10.20
C ALA A 262 14.01 -7.36 10.07
N LEU A 263 12.71 -7.51 9.83
CA LEU A 263 12.10 -8.81 9.58
C LEU A 263 12.66 -9.45 8.31
N LEU A 264 12.78 -8.69 7.20
CA LEU A 264 13.35 -9.18 5.95
C LEU A 264 14.83 -9.59 6.08
N ALA A 265 15.61 -8.84 6.86
CA ALA A 265 17.01 -9.17 7.13
C ALA A 265 17.18 -10.44 7.99
N ALA A 266 16.17 -10.78 8.78
CA ALA A 266 16.19 -11.93 9.68
C ALA A 266 15.61 -13.21 9.07
N GLY A 267 14.83 -13.10 7.99
CA GLY A 267 14.14 -14.20 7.34
C GLY A 267 14.79 -14.61 6.03
N GLU A 268 14.47 -15.84 5.60
CA GLU A 268 14.72 -16.29 4.24
C GLU A 268 13.57 -15.77 3.36
N GLN A 269 13.93 -15.18 2.21
CA GLN A 269 12.93 -14.70 1.26
C GLN A 269 12.35 -15.88 0.49
N HIS A 270 11.05 -16.07 0.58
CA HIS A 270 10.36 -17.09 -0.21
C HIS A 270 10.36 -16.68 -1.69
N PRO A 271 10.84 -17.51 -2.64
CA PRO A 271 10.85 -17.19 -4.08
C PRO A 271 9.44 -16.93 -4.63
N ALA A 272 8.40 -17.47 -4.00
CA ALA A 272 7.00 -17.27 -4.37
C ALA A 272 6.51 -15.80 -4.28
N HIS A 273 7.24 -14.92 -3.59
CA HIS A 273 6.90 -13.52 -3.41
C HIS A 273 7.54 -12.59 -4.45
N THR A 274 8.21 -13.15 -5.45
CA THR A 274 8.83 -12.38 -6.53
C THR A 274 8.10 -12.68 -7.83
N LEU A 275 7.37 -11.68 -8.36
CA LEU A 275 6.85 -11.77 -9.72
C LEU A 275 8.01 -11.50 -10.69
N THR A 276 8.39 -12.50 -11.45
CA THR A 276 9.39 -12.37 -12.51
C THR A 276 8.71 -12.43 -13.86
N ASN A 277 8.94 -11.42 -14.68
CA ASN A 277 8.59 -11.48 -16.09
C ASN A 277 9.71 -12.22 -16.84
N THR A 278 9.79 -13.53 -16.67
CA THR A 278 10.68 -14.37 -17.49
C THR A 278 10.03 -14.57 -18.86
N ARG A 279 10.43 -13.78 -19.83
CA ARG A 279 10.29 -14.23 -21.21
C ARG A 279 11.12 -15.50 -21.35
N ARG A 280 10.48 -16.63 -21.58
CA ARG A 280 11.18 -17.77 -22.18
C ARG A 280 11.69 -17.29 -23.54
N GLN A 281 13.01 -17.33 -23.69
CA GLN A 281 13.66 -17.21 -25.00
C GLN A 281 13.26 -18.39 -25.87
#